data_e3f6e5910d4ab7322660570043704dff
#
_entry.id   e3f6e5910d4ab7322660570043704dff
#
_cell.length_a   1.000
_cell.length_b   1.000
_cell.length_c   1.000
_cell.angle_alpha   90.00
_cell.angle_beta   90.00
_cell.angle_gamma   90.00
#
_symmetry.space_group_name_H-M   'P 1'
#
loop_
_entity.id
_entity.type
_entity.pdbx_description
1 polymer ?
#
loop_
_entity_poly.entity_id
_entity_poly.type
_entity_poly.pdbx_seq_one_letter_code
_entity_poly.pdbx_strand_id
1 'polypeptide(L)'
;MISQYLLMFITAFGAATLLPFYSEILLVAQLNAGLDQGWLWFAATAGNTLGAGINWWMGMKLSQYSDRKWFPARQSDLIRAQNWFKRYGKWTLLMSWMPIGGDALTVVGGIMRIPATPFFILVGIGKGIRYGLVIAGINAF
;
A
#
# COMPACT_ATOMS: atom_id res chain seq x y z
N MET A 1 23.45 -5.53 -7.79
CA MET A 1 22.75 -5.58 -6.50
C MET A 1 21.81 -4.40 -6.27
N ILE A 2 22.32 -3.18 -6.34
CA ILE A 2 21.48 -1.98 -6.15
C ILE A 2 20.31 -1.97 -7.13
N SER A 3 20.54 -2.38 -8.38
CA SER A 3 19.49 -2.40 -9.41
C SER A 3 18.31 -3.34 -9.04
N GLN A 4 18.59 -4.42 -8.31
CA GLN A 4 17.54 -5.36 -7.90
C GLN A 4 16.67 -4.79 -6.78
N TYR A 5 17.27 -4.06 -5.83
CA TYR A 5 16.51 -3.38 -4.79
C TYR A 5 15.72 -2.21 -5.38
N LEU A 6 16.28 -1.52 -6.35
CA LEU A 6 15.58 -0.47 -7.07
C LEU A 6 14.38 -1.03 -7.84
N LEU A 7 14.56 -2.22 -8.46
CA LEU A 7 13.46 -2.91 -9.12
C LEU A 7 12.35 -3.24 -8.13
N MET A 8 12.70 -3.72 -6.94
CA MET A 8 11.71 -3.99 -5.90
C MET A 8 10.95 -2.72 -5.49
N PHE A 9 11.68 -1.62 -5.30
CA PHE A 9 11.08 -0.34 -4.95
C PHE A 9 10.07 0.10 -6.02
N ILE A 10 10.49 0.09 -7.29
CA ILE A 10 9.65 0.54 -8.41
C ILE A 10 8.42 -0.37 -8.55
N THR A 11 8.62 -1.68 -8.45
CA THR A 11 7.51 -2.64 -8.54
C THR A 11 6.52 -2.44 -7.40
N ALA A 12 7.01 -2.24 -6.18
CA ALA A 12 6.14 -1.99 -5.03
C ALA A 12 5.41 -0.66 -5.16
N PHE A 13 6.08 0.36 -5.69
CA PHE A 13 5.46 1.65 -5.97
C PHE A 13 4.31 1.50 -6.95
N GLY A 14 4.53 0.79 -8.07
CA GLY A 14 3.48 0.56 -9.06
C GLY A 14 2.37 -0.35 -8.54
N ALA A 15 2.69 -1.31 -7.70
CA ALA A 15 1.71 -2.25 -7.15
C ALA A 15 0.66 -1.54 -6.28
N ALA A 16 1.03 -0.45 -5.63
CA ALA A 16 0.08 0.31 -4.81
C ALA A 16 -1.02 0.97 -5.65
N THR A 17 -0.75 1.22 -6.93
CA THR A 17 -1.69 1.90 -7.81
C THR A 17 -2.34 0.97 -8.85
N LEU A 18 -1.68 -0.15 -9.19
CA LEU A 18 -2.11 -1.01 -10.30
C LEU A 18 -2.49 -2.42 -9.83
N LEU A 19 -1.51 -3.26 -9.51
CA LEU A 19 -1.72 -4.68 -9.21
C LEU A 19 -0.94 -5.06 -7.94
N PRO A 20 -1.63 -5.19 -6.81
CA PRO A 20 -0.96 -5.33 -5.51
C PRO A 20 -0.15 -6.60 -5.33
N PHE A 21 -0.43 -7.64 -6.12
CA PHE A 21 0.23 -8.94 -5.95
C PHE A 21 1.61 -9.02 -6.61
N TYR A 22 1.91 -8.15 -7.58
CA TYR A 22 3.19 -8.22 -8.29
C TYR A 22 4.38 -7.94 -7.39
N SER A 23 4.25 -7.03 -6.42
CA SER A 23 5.34 -6.75 -5.49
C SER A 23 5.65 -7.94 -4.61
N GLU A 24 4.64 -8.71 -4.21
CA GLU A 24 4.83 -9.90 -3.39
C GLU A 24 5.52 -11.01 -4.17
N ILE A 25 5.14 -11.21 -5.43
CA ILE A 25 5.77 -12.21 -6.29
C ILE A 25 7.25 -11.88 -6.47
N LEU A 26 7.57 -10.62 -6.75
CA LEU A 26 8.96 -10.20 -6.91
C LEU A 26 9.73 -10.33 -5.61
N LEU A 27 9.11 -9.98 -4.49
CA LEU A 27 9.74 -10.10 -3.17
C LEU A 27 10.15 -11.54 -2.89
N VAL A 28 9.25 -12.49 -3.14
CA VAL A 28 9.53 -13.92 -2.96
C VAL A 28 10.68 -14.36 -3.87
N ALA A 29 10.64 -13.95 -5.14
CA ALA A 29 11.67 -14.32 -6.10
C ALA A 29 13.05 -13.77 -5.68
N GLN A 30 13.12 -12.53 -5.23
CA GLN A 30 14.38 -11.93 -4.82
C GLN A 30 14.90 -12.50 -3.50
N LEU A 31 14.02 -12.85 -2.58
CA LEU A 31 14.41 -13.55 -1.35
C LEU A 31 15.02 -14.92 -1.67
N ASN A 32 14.41 -15.66 -2.61
CA ASN A 32 14.93 -16.95 -3.05
C ASN A 32 16.26 -16.81 -3.79
N ALA A 33 16.51 -15.67 -4.40
CA ALA A 33 17.80 -15.37 -5.05
C ALA A 33 18.90 -14.99 -4.06
N GLY A 34 18.60 -14.92 -2.76
CA GLY A 34 19.59 -14.67 -1.72
C GLY A 34 19.83 -13.21 -1.39
N LEU A 35 18.99 -12.28 -1.85
CA LEU A 35 19.13 -10.87 -1.50
C LEU A 35 18.80 -10.64 -0.02
N ASP A 36 19.33 -9.55 0.53
CA ASP A 36 19.18 -9.22 1.94
C ASP A 36 17.73 -8.91 2.30
N GLN A 37 17.21 -9.59 3.31
CA GLN A 37 15.80 -9.46 3.72
C GLN A 37 15.48 -8.06 4.23
N GLY A 38 16.38 -7.46 4.99
CA GLY A 38 16.15 -6.12 5.54
C GLY A 38 16.05 -5.05 4.48
N TRP A 39 16.95 -5.08 3.50
CA TRP A 39 16.91 -4.12 2.40
C TRP A 39 15.73 -4.36 1.47
N LEU A 40 15.36 -5.61 1.22
CA LEU A 40 14.16 -5.92 0.42
C LEU A 40 12.89 -5.44 1.13
N TRP A 41 12.81 -5.67 2.44
CA TRP A 41 11.68 -5.19 3.24
C TRP A 41 11.57 -3.68 3.16
N PHE A 42 12.68 -2.98 3.33
CA PHE A 42 12.71 -1.52 3.27
C PHE A 42 12.29 -1.01 1.88
N ALA A 43 12.87 -1.59 0.82
CA ALA A 43 12.55 -1.18 -0.55
C ALA A 43 11.07 -1.40 -0.87
N ALA A 44 10.52 -2.56 -0.51
CA ALA A 44 9.12 -2.88 -0.74
C ALA A 44 8.20 -1.96 0.05
N THR A 45 8.49 -1.76 1.33
CA THR A 45 7.67 -0.93 2.21
C THR A 45 7.70 0.53 1.75
N ALA A 46 8.88 1.07 1.48
CA ALA A 46 9.03 2.46 1.04
C ALA A 46 8.34 2.69 -0.31
N GLY A 47 8.57 1.79 -1.27
CA GLY A 47 7.96 1.91 -2.60
C GLY A 47 6.45 1.86 -2.54
N ASN A 48 5.90 0.88 -1.84
CA ASN A 48 4.44 0.71 -1.74
C ASN A 48 3.80 1.87 -0.97
N THR A 49 4.47 2.37 0.08
CA THR A 49 3.98 3.52 0.85
C THR A 49 3.95 4.78 0.00
N LEU A 50 4.99 5.04 -0.79
CA LEU A 50 5.01 6.19 -1.69
C LEU A 50 3.95 6.05 -2.78
N GLY A 51 3.73 4.84 -3.29
CA GLY A 51 2.64 4.57 -4.23
C GLY A 51 1.28 4.84 -3.61
N ALA A 52 1.10 4.47 -2.35
CA ALA A 52 -0.12 4.79 -1.61
C ALA A 52 -0.32 6.30 -1.47
N GLY A 53 0.79 7.06 -1.42
CA GLY A 53 0.72 8.52 -1.42
C GLY A 53 0.10 9.09 -2.69
N ILE A 54 0.30 8.43 -3.83
CA ILE A 54 -0.39 8.80 -5.07
C ILE A 54 -1.89 8.56 -4.96
N ASN A 55 -2.30 7.42 -4.38
CA ASN A 55 -3.70 7.13 -4.13
C ASN A 55 -4.33 8.19 -3.21
N TRP A 56 -3.62 8.57 -2.16
CA TRP A 56 -4.05 9.62 -1.24
C TRP A 56 -4.22 10.95 -1.98
N TRP A 57 -3.24 11.32 -2.78
CA TRP A 57 -3.29 12.55 -3.57
C TRP A 57 -4.46 12.52 -4.55
N MET A 58 -4.66 11.41 -5.27
CA MET A 58 -5.78 11.25 -6.20
C MET A 58 -7.13 11.34 -5.47
N GLY A 59 -7.23 10.70 -4.31
CA GLY A 59 -8.44 10.78 -3.50
C GLY A 59 -8.76 12.23 -3.12
N MET A 60 -7.75 12.98 -2.73
CA MET A 60 -7.91 14.37 -2.32
C MET A 60 -8.31 15.28 -3.50
N LYS A 61 -7.69 15.08 -4.67
CA LYS A 61 -7.89 15.94 -5.84
C LYS A 61 -9.08 15.51 -6.69
N LEU A 62 -9.39 14.22 -6.74
CA LEU A 62 -10.37 13.65 -7.68
C LEU A 62 -11.60 13.08 -6.97
N SER A 63 -11.82 13.43 -5.70
CA SER A 63 -12.93 12.88 -4.92
C SER A 63 -14.30 13.12 -5.57
N GLN A 64 -14.43 14.22 -6.29
CA GLN A 64 -15.69 14.54 -7.01
C GLN A 64 -15.98 13.57 -8.15
N TYR A 65 -14.99 12.77 -8.57
CA TYR A 65 -15.12 11.79 -9.65
C TYR A 65 -15.14 10.35 -9.14
N SER A 66 -15.39 10.14 -7.85
CA SER A 66 -15.33 8.81 -7.24
C SER A 66 -16.35 7.82 -7.82
N ASP A 67 -17.41 8.30 -8.45
CA ASP A 67 -18.43 7.48 -9.12
C ASP A 67 -18.04 7.09 -10.55
N ARG A 68 -16.94 7.63 -11.07
CA ARG A 68 -16.48 7.33 -12.43
C ARG A 68 -15.78 5.98 -12.49
N LYS A 69 -15.94 5.28 -13.61
CA LYS A 69 -15.36 3.96 -13.81
C LYS A 69 -13.84 3.95 -13.79
N TRP A 70 -13.21 5.06 -14.20
CA TRP A 70 -11.75 5.17 -14.22
C TRP A 70 -11.15 5.50 -12.86
N PHE A 71 -11.95 5.79 -11.84
CA PHE A 71 -11.46 6.09 -10.51
C PHE A 71 -10.73 4.86 -9.94
N PRO A 72 -9.60 5.05 -9.20
CA PRO A 72 -8.70 3.94 -8.83
C PRO A 72 -9.26 2.96 -7.80
N ALA A 73 -10.50 3.13 -7.32
CA ALA A 73 -11.11 2.22 -6.36
C ALA A 73 -12.57 1.98 -6.73
N ARG A 74 -13.06 0.78 -6.38
CA ARG A 74 -14.46 0.43 -6.61
C ARG A 74 -15.37 1.17 -5.65
N GLN A 75 -16.56 1.52 -6.11
CA GLN A 75 -17.54 2.22 -5.29
C GLN A 75 -17.89 1.46 -4.01
N SER A 76 -18.04 0.14 -4.09
CA SER A 76 -18.33 -0.67 -2.90
C SER A 76 -17.20 -0.65 -1.88
N ASP A 77 -15.96 -0.69 -2.34
CA ASP A 77 -14.79 -0.63 -1.47
C ASP A 77 -14.66 0.76 -0.83
N LEU A 78 -14.98 1.81 -1.59
CA LEU A 78 -14.97 3.18 -1.07
C LEU A 78 -15.99 3.36 0.06
N ILE A 79 -17.21 2.82 -0.12
CA ILE A 79 -18.26 2.92 0.88
C ILE A 79 -17.84 2.19 2.16
N ARG A 80 -17.31 0.98 2.01
CA ARG A 80 -16.84 0.19 3.16
C ARG A 80 -15.71 0.91 3.90
N ALA A 81 -14.74 1.44 3.17
CA ALA A 81 -13.62 2.17 3.74
C ALA A 81 -14.10 3.44 4.46
N GLN A 82 -15.04 4.18 3.87
CA GLN A 82 -15.61 5.37 4.51
C GLN A 82 -16.27 5.03 5.83
N ASN A 83 -16.99 3.89 5.91
CA ASN A 83 -17.63 3.45 7.15
C ASN A 83 -16.59 3.15 8.23
N TRP A 84 -15.47 2.54 7.84
CA TRP A 84 -14.38 2.27 8.78
C TRP A 84 -13.73 3.57 9.27
N PHE A 85 -13.53 4.55 8.38
CA PHE A 85 -12.99 5.85 8.78
C PHE A 85 -13.93 6.61 9.72
N LYS A 86 -15.24 6.50 9.51
CA LYS A 86 -16.22 7.10 10.43
C LYS A 86 -16.13 6.50 11.82
N ARG A 87 -15.81 5.20 11.91
CA ARG A 87 -15.75 4.47 13.17
C ARG A 87 -14.41 4.60 13.87
N TYR A 88 -13.30 4.50 13.13
CA TYR A 88 -11.95 4.40 13.68
C TYR A 88 -11.06 5.60 13.35
N GLY A 89 -11.51 6.51 12.51
CA GLY A 89 -10.73 7.69 12.12
C GLY A 89 -9.45 7.31 11.37
N LYS A 90 -8.41 8.11 11.53
CA LYS A 90 -7.13 7.91 10.83
C LYS A 90 -6.48 6.56 11.13
N TRP A 91 -6.80 5.94 12.27
CA TRP A 91 -6.25 4.64 12.65
C TRP A 91 -6.66 3.53 11.68
N THR A 92 -7.72 3.74 10.90
CA THR A 92 -8.11 2.82 9.83
C THR A 92 -6.96 2.58 8.83
N LEU A 93 -6.06 3.54 8.67
CA LEU A 93 -4.92 3.41 7.75
C LEU A 93 -3.96 2.30 8.17
N LEU A 94 -3.94 1.89 9.43
CA LEU A 94 -3.16 0.72 9.84
C LEU A 94 -3.64 -0.55 9.16
N MET A 95 -4.89 -0.59 8.70
CA MET A 95 -5.46 -1.73 7.98
C MET A 95 -5.05 -1.75 6.50
N SER A 96 -4.23 -0.81 6.06
CA SER A 96 -3.73 -0.77 4.67
C SER A 96 -2.83 -1.97 4.33
N TRP A 97 -2.43 -2.77 5.33
CA TRP A 97 -1.71 -4.02 5.11
C TRP A 97 -2.53 -5.08 4.39
N MET A 98 -3.85 -4.95 4.41
CA MET A 98 -4.73 -5.96 3.80
C MET A 98 -4.51 -6.04 2.29
N PRO A 99 -4.37 -7.25 1.72
CA PRO A 99 -4.16 -7.40 0.28
C PRO A 99 -5.38 -7.00 -0.54
N ILE A 100 -6.59 -7.10 0.02
CA ILE A 100 -7.82 -6.73 -0.65
C ILE A 100 -8.47 -5.60 0.15
N GLY A 101 -8.71 -4.47 -0.52
CA GLY A 101 -9.32 -3.30 0.12
C GLY A 101 -8.34 -2.33 0.76
N GLY A 102 -7.07 -2.73 0.96
CA GLY A 102 -6.07 -1.85 1.58
C GLY A 102 -5.80 -0.60 0.74
N ASP A 103 -5.76 -0.73 -0.59
CA ASP A 103 -5.55 0.41 -1.48
C ASP A 103 -6.75 1.36 -1.46
N ALA A 104 -7.97 0.83 -1.33
CA ALA A 104 -9.16 1.67 -1.19
C ALA A 104 -9.07 2.54 0.07
N LEU A 105 -8.49 2.01 1.16
CA LEU A 105 -8.29 2.79 2.39
C LEU A 105 -7.38 3.99 2.15
N THR A 106 -6.34 3.85 1.33
CA THR A 106 -5.43 4.96 1.03
C THR A 106 -6.11 6.03 0.18
N VAL A 107 -6.95 5.62 -0.78
CA VAL A 107 -7.74 6.57 -1.58
C VAL A 107 -8.72 7.34 -0.67
N VAL A 108 -9.44 6.62 0.21
CA VAL A 108 -10.39 7.25 1.12
C VAL A 108 -9.68 8.16 2.12
N GLY A 109 -8.46 7.80 2.54
CA GLY A 109 -7.64 8.68 3.37
C GLY A 109 -7.43 10.05 2.72
N GLY A 110 -7.24 10.06 1.39
CA GLY A 110 -7.18 11.31 0.62
C GLY A 110 -8.52 12.03 0.55
N ILE A 111 -9.61 11.29 0.29
CA ILE A 111 -10.97 11.86 0.25
C ILE A 111 -11.30 12.53 1.59
N MET A 112 -10.94 11.89 2.69
CA MET A 112 -11.16 12.41 4.05
C MET A 112 -10.15 13.48 4.45
N ARG A 113 -9.21 13.81 3.56
CA ARG A 113 -8.19 14.85 3.75
C ARG A 113 -7.33 14.66 4.98
N ILE A 114 -6.92 13.41 5.24
CA ILE A 114 -6.01 13.12 6.34
C ILE A 114 -4.65 13.76 6.04
N PRO A 115 -4.03 14.48 7.00
CA PRO A 115 -2.74 15.13 6.77
C PRO A 115 -1.66 14.13 6.38
N ALA A 116 -0.68 14.59 5.58
CA ALA A 116 0.37 13.74 5.03
C ALA A 116 1.18 13.02 6.11
N THR A 117 1.58 13.70 7.18
CA THR A 117 2.43 13.11 8.21
C THR A 117 1.79 11.87 8.85
N PRO A 118 0.58 11.95 9.46
CA PRO A 118 -0.04 10.74 9.99
C PRO A 118 -0.38 9.72 8.91
N PHE A 119 -0.73 10.16 7.69
CA PHE A 119 -1.01 9.24 6.59
C PHE A 119 0.20 8.35 6.31
N PHE A 120 1.37 8.95 6.04
CA PHE A 120 2.57 8.19 5.68
C PHE A 120 3.07 7.32 6.83
N ILE A 121 2.97 7.78 8.06
CA ILE A 121 3.38 6.99 9.23
C ILE A 121 2.50 5.75 9.36
N LEU A 122 1.18 5.93 9.36
CA LEU A 122 0.24 4.82 9.57
C LEU A 122 0.24 3.84 8.41
N VAL A 123 0.26 4.32 7.17
CA VAL A 123 0.33 3.48 5.99
C VAL A 123 1.68 2.76 5.94
N GLY A 124 2.77 3.44 6.26
CA GLY A 124 4.10 2.82 6.31
C GLY A 124 4.16 1.68 7.30
N ILE A 125 3.58 1.85 8.47
CA ILE A 125 3.48 0.77 9.48
C ILE A 125 2.66 -0.39 8.93
N GLY A 126 1.51 -0.12 8.33
CA GLY A 126 0.64 -1.16 7.76
C GLY A 126 1.34 -1.94 6.65
N LYS A 127 1.99 -1.25 5.71
CA LYS A 127 2.71 -1.89 4.62
C LYS A 127 3.93 -2.66 5.13
N GLY A 128 4.64 -2.11 6.12
CA GLY A 128 5.77 -2.79 6.74
C GLY A 128 5.36 -4.09 7.40
N ILE A 129 4.23 -4.09 8.09
CA ILE A 129 3.67 -5.31 8.69
C ILE A 129 3.36 -6.34 7.60
N ARG A 130 2.73 -5.92 6.51
CA ARG A 130 2.38 -6.82 5.40
C ARG A 130 3.61 -7.51 4.83
N TYR A 131 4.63 -6.76 4.44
CA TYR A 131 5.84 -7.34 3.88
C TYR A 131 6.65 -8.13 4.92
N GLY A 132 6.64 -7.68 6.17
CA GLY A 132 7.25 -8.43 7.27
C GLY A 132 6.59 -9.79 7.46
N LEU A 133 5.26 -9.86 7.36
CA LEU A 133 4.54 -11.13 7.46
C LEU A 133 4.84 -12.05 6.29
N VAL A 134 5.00 -11.51 5.08
CA VAL A 134 5.38 -12.30 3.91
C VAL A 134 6.77 -12.92 4.12
N ILE A 135 7.73 -12.13 4.57
CA ILE A 135 9.09 -12.61 4.83
C ILE A 135 9.10 -13.66 5.94
N ALA A 136 8.37 -13.41 7.03
CA ALA A 136 8.27 -14.36 8.14
C ALA A 136 7.64 -15.68 7.68
N GLY A 137 6.61 -15.62 6.82
CA GLY A 137 5.99 -16.81 6.27
C GLY A 137 6.94 -17.62 5.42
N ILE A 138 7.77 -16.97 4.60
CA ILE A 138 8.77 -17.65 3.77
C ILE A 138 9.82 -18.33 4.66
N ASN A 139 10.27 -17.66 5.71
CA ASN A 139 11.27 -18.21 6.61
C ASN A 139 10.75 -19.41 7.42
N ALA A 140 9.42 -19.51 7.60
CA ALA A 140 8.77 -20.61 8.31
C ALA A 140 8.67 -21.88 7.44
N PHE A 141 8.83 -21.75 6.15
CA PHE A 141 8.79 -22.85 5.19
C PHE A 141 10.13 -22.98 4.50
#